data_7f87b7060ef87d1ff52ed1853e181c92
#
_entry.id   7f87b7060ef87d1ff52ed1853e181c92
#
_cell.length_a   1.000
_cell.length_b   1.000
_cell.length_c   1.000
_cell.angle_alpha   90.00
_cell.angle_beta   90.00
_cell.angle_gamma   90.00
#
_symmetry.space_group_name_H-M   'P 1'
#
loop_
_entity.id
_entity.type
_entity.pdbx_description
1 polymer ?
#
loop_
_entity_poly.entity_id
_entity_poly.type
_entity_poly.pdbx_seq_one_letter_code
_entity_poly.pdbx_strand_id
1 'polypeptide(L)'
;MSTSFLTNATIAVATGFVVVASQAFAPSTTAWIAFGIAIGILAVSSLAQADASRGLVQRALDGVIAVVSAWTIVASVVFHGATVKWLSTGEALALVALALAGLTYNELREQRAVRTAGASMGESLRAAA
;
A
#
# COMPACT_ATOMS: atom_id res chain seq x y z
N MET A 1 4.56 7.68 -14.65
CA MET A 1 4.45 6.99 -13.35
C MET A 1 3.32 5.98 -13.44
N SER A 2 3.56 4.76 -12.99
CA SER A 2 2.50 3.73 -13.01
C SER A 2 1.43 4.03 -11.93
N THR A 3 0.19 3.70 -12.22
CA THR A 3 -0.93 3.86 -11.26
C THR A 3 -0.65 3.11 -9.95
N SER A 4 0.04 1.97 -10.03
CA SER A 4 0.45 1.17 -8.87
C SER A 4 1.44 1.91 -7.97
N PHE A 5 2.40 2.63 -8.56
CA PHE A 5 3.35 3.45 -7.80
C PHE A 5 2.63 4.55 -7.02
N LEU A 6 1.76 5.31 -7.69
CA LEU A 6 0.98 6.37 -7.04
C LEU A 6 0.10 5.83 -5.91
N THR A 7 -0.59 4.71 -6.14
CA THR A 7 -1.41 4.06 -5.12
C THR A 7 -0.59 3.69 -3.89
N ASN A 8 0.52 2.97 -4.07
CA ASN A 8 1.37 2.54 -2.96
C ASN A 8 2.04 3.72 -2.25
N ALA A 9 2.49 4.73 -2.98
CA ALA A 9 3.06 5.95 -2.39
C ALA A 9 2.01 6.71 -1.56
N THR A 10 0.79 6.84 -2.05
CA THR A 10 -0.31 7.48 -1.31
C THR A 10 -0.65 6.71 -0.05
N ILE A 11 -0.73 5.38 -0.11
CA ILE A 11 -0.97 4.54 1.06
C ILE A 11 0.17 4.69 2.08
N ALA A 12 1.43 4.66 1.64
CA ALA A 12 2.58 4.82 2.52
C ALA A 12 2.58 6.16 3.26
N VAL A 13 2.29 7.25 2.55
CA VAL A 13 2.19 8.60 3.15
C VAL A 13 1.02 8.71 4.12
N ALA A 14 -0.16 8.25 3.72
CA ALA A 14 -1.36 8.31 4.55
C ALA A 14 -1.20 7.49 5.85
N THR A 15 -0.65 6.28 5.75
CA THR A 15 -0.43 5.42 6.92
C THR A 15 0.74 5.90 7.79
N GLY A 16 1.78 6.48 7.19
CA GLY A 16 2.85 7.16 7.92
C GLY A 16 2.32 8.33 8.76
N PHE A 17 1.37 9.08 8.21
CA PHE A 17 0.67 10.13 8.96
C PHE A 17 -0.10 9.57 10.16
N VAL A 18 -0.78 8.42 10.03
CA VAL A 18 -1.47 7.77 11.17
C VAL A 18 -0.48 7.38 12.27
N VAL A 19 0.72 6.89 11.93
CA VAL A 19 1.75 6.59 12.94
C VAL A 19 2.10 7.83 13.74
N VAL A 20 2.36 8.95 13.09
CA VAL A 20 2.67 10.22 13.75
C VAL A 20 1.46 10.71 14.56
N ALA A 21 0.28 10.69 14.00
CA ALA A 21 -0.95 11.10 14.64
C ALA A 21 -1.25 10.28 15.90
N SER A 22 -0.98 8.97 15.89
CA SER A 22 -1.19 8.09 17.04
C SER A 22 -0.32 8.46 18.26
N GLN A 23 0.80 9.13 18.04
CA GLN A 23 1.68 9.60 19.11
C GLN A 23 1.36 11.04 19.54
N ALA A 24 0.85 11.88 18.63
CA ALA A 24 0.63 13.31 18.86
C ALA A 24 -0.75 13.63 19.41
N PHE A 25 -1.77 12.84 19.10
CA PHE A 25 -3.16 13.14 19.45
C PHE A 25 -3.73 12.22 20.53
N ALA A 26 -4.82 12.65 21.14
CA ALA A 26 -5.57 11.83 22.08
C ALA A 26 -6.13 10.56 21.40
N PRO A 27 -6.33 9.46 22.13
CA PRO A 27 -6.78 8.18 21.54
C PRO A 27 -8.07 8.29 20.73
N SER A 28 -9.04 9.10 21.18
CA SER A 28 -10.30 9.31 20.45
C SER A 28 -10.09 10.00 19.11
N THR A 29 -9.24 11.03 19.07
CA THR A 29 -8.90 11.75 17.83
C THR A 29 -8.14 10.83 16.87
N THR A 30 -7.18 10.07 17.39
CA THR A 30 -6.42 9.07 16.62
C THR A 30 -7.35 8.04 16.00
N ALA A 31 -8.35 7.54 16.76
CA ALA A 31 -9.31 6.56 16.23
C ALA A 31 -10.11 7.12 15.04
N TRP A 32 -10.58 8.36 15.12
CA TRP A 32 -11.31 9.00 14.01
C TRP A 32 -10.44 9.27 12.79
N ILE A 33 -9.18 9.67 13.00
CA ILE A 33 -8.21 9.85 11.91
C ILE A 33 -7.92 8.51 11.25
N ALA A 34 -7.64 7.46 12.02
CA ALA A 34 -7.39 6.12 11.53
C ALA A 34 -8.60 5.57 10.75
N PHE A 35 -9.80 5.76 11.27
CA PHE A 35 -11.05 5.37 10.62
C PHE A 35 -11.22 6.04 9.24
N GLY A 36 -11.06 7.36 9.16
CA GLY A 36 -11.18 8.10 7.90
C GLY A 36 -10.14 7.67 6.85
N ILE A 37 -8.89 7.51 7.29
CA ILE A 37 -7.80 7.06 6.42
C ILE A 37 -8.02 5.61 5.96
N ALA A 38 -8.48 4.72 6.85
CA ALA A 38 -8.77 3.33 6.50
C ALA A 38 -9.87 3.21 5.45
N ILE A 39 -10.94 4.03 5.55
CA ILE A 39 -11.99 4.10 4.51
C ILE A 39 -11.38 4.55 3.18
N GLY A 40 -10.55 5.57 3.18
CA GLY A 40 -9.87 6.06 1.97
C GLY A 40 -8.99 4.99 1.33
N ILE A 41 -8.17 4.30 2.14
CA ILE A 41 -7.30 3.21 1.66
C ILE A 41 -8.13 2.05 1.12
N LEU A 42 -9.20 1.66 1.81
CA LEU A 42 -10.09 0.60 1.37
C LEU A 42 -10.73 0.93 0.01
N ALA A 43 -11.20 2.17 -0.17
CA ALA A 43 -11.78 2.62 -1.44
C ALA A 43 -10.74 2.59 -2.57
N VAL A 44 -9.54 3.14 -2.35
CA VAL A 44 -8.46 3.14 -3.34
C VAL A 44 -8.01 1.71 -3.68
N SER A 45 -7.85 0.84 -2.68
CA SER A 45 -7.46 -0.55 -2.89
C SER A 45 -8.54 -1.34 -3.64
N SER A 46 -9.82 -1.07 -3.38
CA SER A 46 -10.94 -1.71 -4.08
C SER A 46 -10.98 -1.30 -5.56
N LEU A 47 -10.78 -0.01 -5.85
CA LEU A 47 -10.67 0.48 -7.22
C LEU A 47 -9.45 -0.11 -7.93
N ALA A 48 -8.34 -0.24 -7.22
CA ALA A 48 -7.13 -0.86 -7.74
C ALA A 48 -7.31 -2.35 -8.10
N GLN A 49 -8.14 -3.07 -7.35
CA GLN A 49 -8.48 -4.48 -7.63
C GLN A 49 -9.25 -4.65 -8.95
N ALA A 50 -10.04 -3.65 -9.36
CA ALA A 50 -10.80 -3.68 -10.60
C ALA A 50 -9.90 -3.59 -11.85
N ASP A 51 -8.66 -3.15 -11.73
CA ASP A 51 -7.71 -3.08 -12.83
C ASP A 51 -7.11 -4.46 -13.14
N ALA A 52 -7.64 -5.10 -14.18
CA ALA A 52 -7.23 -6.42 -14.64
C ALA A 52 -5.77 -6.49 -15.17
N SER A 53 -5.15 -5.34 -15.46
CA SER A 53 -3.77 -5.26 -15.94
C SER A 53 -2.71 -5.52 -14.86
N ARG A 54 -3.13 -5.51 -13.58
CA ARG A 54 -2.24 -5.72 -12.43
C ARG A 54 -1.84 -7.19 -12.29
N GLY A 55 -0.55 -7.41 -12.05
CA GLY A 55 -0.01 -8.75 -11.80
C GLY A 55 -0.56 -9.38 -10.51
N LEU A 56 -0.51 -10.72 -10.43
CA LEU A 56 -1.04 -11.50 -9.30
C LEU A 56 -0.51 -11.03 -7.94
N VAL A 57 0.80 -10.77 -7.85
CA VAL A 57 1.46 -10.35 -6.60
C VAL A 57 0.94 -8.98 -6.15
N GLN A 58 0.77 -8.04 -7.08
CA GLN A 58 0.22 -6.72 -6.75
C GLN A 58 -1.23 -6.82 -6.28
N ARG A 59 -2.03 -7.66 -6.92
CA ARG A 59 -3.41 -7.92 -6.49
C ARG A 59 -3.49 -8.56 -5.12
N ALA A 60 -2.56 -9.47 -4.81
CA ALA A 60 -2.48 -10.07 -3.49
C ALA A 60 -2.12 -9.03 -2.41
N LEU A 61 -1.14 -8.15 -2.68
CA LEU A 61 -0.77 -7.06 -1.77
C LEU A 61 -1.94 -6.09 -1.56
N ASP A 62 -2.60 -5.66 -2.63
CA ASP A 62 -3.78 -4.79 -2.56
C ASP A 62 -4.91 -5.45 -1.76
N GLY A 63 -5.09 -6.77 -1.90
CA GLY A 63 -6.05 -7.55 -1.13
C GLY A 63 -5.73 -7.58 0.36
N VAL A 64 -4.46 -7.81 0.72
CA VAL A 64 -4.03 -7.78 2.13
C VAL A 64 -4.21 -6.37 2.72
N ILE A 65 -3.85 -5.33 1.99
CA ILE A 65 -4.07 -3.94 2.41
C ILE A 65 -5.56 -3.66 2.64
N ALA A 66 -6.44 -4.13 1.76
CA ALA A 66 -7.89 -3.98 1.91
C ALA A 66 -8.41 -4.68 3.17
N VAL A 67 -7.95 -5.91 3.45
CA VAL A 67 -8.33 -6.67 4.66
C VAL A 67 -7.86 -5.96 5.92
N VAL A 68 -6.61 -5.50 5.98
CA VAL A 68 -6.08 -4.75 7.13
C VAL A 68 -6.86 -3.46 7.33
N SER A 69 -7.18 -2.73 6.25
CA SER A 69 -7.97 -1.48 6.33
C SER A 69 -9.39 -1.72 6.83
N ALA A 70 -10.03 -2.81 6.38
CA ALA A 70 -11.35 -3.20 6.90
C ALA A 70 -11.30 -3.55 8.39
N TRP A 71 -10.23 -4.25 8.83
CA TRP A 71 -10.00 -4.51 10.25
C TRP A 71 -9.80 -3.23 11.04
N THR A 72 -9.02 -2.26 10.54
CA THR A 72 -8.80 -0.96 11.18
C THR A 72 -10.13 -0.21 11.41
N ILE A 73 -11.05 -0.27 10.43
CA ILE A 73 -12.39 0.32 10.57
C ILE A 73 -13.14 -0.32 11.75
N VAL A 74 -13.17 -1.64 11.83
CA VAL A 74 -13.81 -2.37 12.92
C VAL A 74 -13.13 -2.05 14.25
N ALA A 75 -11.82 -2.12 14.29
CA ALA A 75 -11.03 -1.87 15.49
C ALA A 75 -11.25 -0.44 16.05
N SER A 76 -11.33 0.57 15.19
CA SER A 76 -11.57 1.96 15.58
C SER A 76 -12.91 2.19 16.26
N VAL A 77 -13.91 1.37 15.93
CA VAL A 77 -15.25 1.46 16.50
C VAL A 77 -15.41 0.62 17.77
N VAL A 78 -14.78 -0.55 17.80
CA VAL A 78 -14.96 -1.54 18.88
C VAL A 78 -14.05 -1.27 20.07
N PHE A 79 -12.81 -0.90 19.84
CA PHE A 79 -11.82 -0.69 20.89
C PHE A 79 -11.72 0.78 21.30
N HIS A 80 -11.39 1.04 22.59
CA HIS A 80 -11.31 2.37 23.15
C HIS A 80 -10.05 2.53 24.02
N GLY A 81 -9.64 3.78 24.24
CA GLY A 81 -8.55 4.12 25.14
C GLY A 81 -7.15 3.74 24.60
N ALA A 82 -6.26 3.29 25.48
CA ALA A 82 -4.89 2.98 25.16
C ALA A 82 -4.74 1.83 24.15
N THR A 83 -5.66 0.89 24.15
CA THR A 83 -5.68 -0.27 23.23
C THR A 83 -5.80 0.20 21.78
N VAL A 84 -6.67 1.16 21.50
CA VAL A 84 -6.81 1.75 20.15
C VAL A 84 -5.52 2.39 19.68
N LYS A 85 -4.84 3.12 20.56
CA LYS A 85 -3.57 3.78 20.22
C LYS A 85 -2.52 2.78 19.75
N TRP A 86 -2.30 1.72 20.52
CA TRP A 86 -1.31 0.68 20.18
C TRP A 86 -1.70 -0.13 18.96
N LEU A 87 -2.99 -0.45 18.83
CA LEU A 87 -3.53 -1.19 17.69
C LEU A 87 -3.39 -0.37 16.41
N SER A 88 -3.82 0.89 16.41
CA SER A 88 -3.69 1.80 15.25
C SER A 88 -2.22 2.03 14.84
N THR A 89 -1.31 2.13 15.82
CA THR A 89 0.12 2.25 15.52
C THR A 89 0.66 0.98 14.86
N GLY A 90 0.33 -0.19 15.39
CA GLY A 90 0.76 -1.48 14.82
C GLY A 90 0.20 -1.72 13.42
N GLU A 91 -1.07 -1.43 13.20
CA GLU A 91 -1.72 -1.55 11.90
C GLU A 91 -1.15 -0.57 10.87
N ALA A 92 -0.92 0.69 11.27
CA ALA A 92 -0.32 1.68 10.40
C ALA A 92 1.11 1.29 9.99
N LEU A 93 1.91 0.76 10.91
CA LEU A 93 3.25 0.24 10.60
C LEU A 93 3.18 -0.94 9.63
N ALA A 94 2.24 -1.87 9.81
CA ALA A 94 2.02 -2.99 8.90
C ALA A 94 1.64 -2.50 7.49
N LEU A 95 0.74 -1.52 7.38
CA LEU A 95 0.34 -0.93 6.10
C LEU A 95 1.50 -0.18 5.42
N VAL A 96 2.33 0.55 6.17
CA VAL A 96 3.55 1.17 5.63
C VAL A 96 4.48 0.10 5.07
N ALA A 97 4.73 -0.97 5.81
CA ALA A 97 5.60 -2.06 5.36
C ALA A 97 5.06 -2.74 4.08
N LEU A 98 3.75 -2.99 4.01
CA LEU A 98 3.09 -3.56 2.82
C LEU A 98 3.17 -2.61 1.61
N ALA A 99 2.94 -1.31 1.82
CA ALA A 99 3.05 -0.31 0.75
C ALA A 99 4.48 -0.19 0.23
N LEU A 100 5.48 -0.20 1.11
CA LEU A 100 6.90 -0.21 0.72
C LEU A 100 7.28 -1.49 -0.03
N ALA A 101 6.80 -2.64 0.41
CA ALA A 101 6.99 -3.90 -0.32
C ALA A 101 6.40 -3.84 -1.73
N GLY A 102 5.21 -3.24 -1.88
CA GLY A 102 4.58 -3.00 -3.17
C GLY A 102 5.39 -2.07 -4.08
N LEU A 103 5.96 -1.00 -3.53
CA LEU A 103 6.84 -0.08 -4.26
C LEU A 103 8.11 -0.79 -4.74
N THR A 104 8.79 -1.52 -3.85
CA THR A 104 10.01 -2.27 -4.17
C THR A 104 9.74 -3.33 -5.24
N TYR A 105 8.62 -4.05 -5.15
CA TYR A 105 8.23 -5.03 -6.15
C TYR A 105 8.02 -4.39 -7.54
N ASN A 106 7.39 -3.22 -7.58
CA ASN A 106 7.16 -2.48 -8.81
C ASN A 106 8.48 -2.06 -9.47
N GLU A 107 9.42 -1.50 -8.70
CA GLU A 107 10.74 -1.12 -9.21
C GLU A 107 11.51 -2.31 -9.77
N LEU A 108 11.53 -3.43 -9.06
CA LEU A 108 12.21 -4.65 -9.52
C LEU A 108 11.59 -5.19 -10.82
N ARG A 109 10.28 -5.08 -10.97
CA ARG A 109 9.58 -5.49 -12.18
C ARG A 109 9.94 -4.61 -13.37
N GLU A 110 9.97 -3.29 -13.18
CA GLU A 110 10.37 -2.35 -14.23
C GLU A 110 11.82 -2.55 -14.67
N GLN A 111 12.74 -2.74 -13.73
CA GLN A 111 14.15 -3.03 -14.03
C GLN A 111 14.31 -4.34 -14.83
N ARG A 112 13.55 -5.39 -14.49
CA ARG A 112 13.57 -6.64 -15.25
C ARG A 112 13.05 -6.44 -16.67
N ALA A 113 11.96 -5.71 -16.86
CA ALA A 113 11.39 -5.42 -18.17
C ALA A 113 12.39 -4.65 -19.06
N VAL A 114 13.07 -3.65 -18.51
CA VAL A 114 14.11 -2.88 -19.23
C VAL A 114 15.30 -3.78 -19.61
N ARG A 115 15.77 -4.62 -18.70
CA ARG A 115 16.87 -5.56 -18.99
C ARG A 115 16.51 -6.55 -20.08
N THR A 116 15.30 -7.10 -20.05
CA THR A 116 14.83 -8.06 -21.07
C THR A 116 14.69 -7.38 -22.42
N ALA A 117 14.15 -6.16 -22.49
CA ALA A 117 14.07 -5.38 -23.73
C ALA A 117 15.44 -5.04 -24.29
N GLY A 118 16.41 -4.66 -23.45
CA GLY A 118 17.79 -4.40 -23.85
C GLY A 118 18.49 -5.66 -24.39
N ALA A 119 18.28 -6.81 -23.77
CA ALA A 119 18.83 -8.08 -24.22
C ALA A 119 18.27 -8.50 -25.59
N SER A 120 16.95 -8.39 -25.79
CA SER A 120 16.31 -8.72 -27.06
C SER A 120 16.72 -7.78 -28.20
N MET A 121 16.92 -6.49 -27.92
CA MET A 121 17.42 -5.53 -28.90
C MET A 121 18.87 -5.84 -29.30
N GLY A 122 19.73 -6.19 -28.33
CA GLY A 122 21.11 -6.58 -28.60
C GLY A 122 21.19 -7.85 -29.47
N GLU A 123 20.31 -8.81 -29.22
CA GLU A 123 20.22 -10.04 -30.02
C GLU A 123 19.74 -9.76 -31.45
N SER A 124 18.73 -8.90 -31.62
CA SER A 124 18.25 -8.46 -32.94
C SER A 124 19.34 -7.76 -33.75
N LEU A 125 20.11 -6.89 -33.12
CA LEU A 125 21.22 -6.18 -33.78
C LEU A 125 22.34 -7.17 -34.21
N ARG A 126 22.65 -8.18 -33.41
CA ARG A 126 23.62 -9.23 -33.77
C ARG A 126 23.13 -10.08 -34.93
N ALA A 127 21.84 -10.41 -34.95
CA ALA A 127 21.24 -11.16 -36.03
C ALA A 127 21.19 -10.39 -37.35
N ALA A 128 21.12 -9.07 -37.31
CA ALA A 128 21.13 -8.18 -38.49
C ALA A 128 22.55 -7.87 -39.02
N ALA A 129 23.58 -8.17 -38.26
CA ALA A 129 24.98 -8.02 -38.68
C ALA A 129 25.49 -9.32 -39.26
#